data_096fefd9a4459991713d1be555d378c1
#
_entry.id   096fefd9a4459991713d1be555d378c1
#
_cell.length_a   1.000
_cell.length_b   1.000
_cell.length_c   1.000
_cell.angle_alpha   90.00
_cell.angle_beta   90.00
_cell.angle_gamma   90.00
#
_symmetry.space_group_name_H-M   'P 1'
#
loop_
_entity.id
_entity.type
_entity.pdbx_description
1 polymer ?
#
loop_
_entity_poly.entity_id
_entity_poly.type
_entity_poly.pdbx_seq_one_letter_code
_entity_poly.pdbx_strand_id
1 'polypeptide(L)'
;MTDTTAKRRRRKDARPAEIINAAMDVFVEHGFAGAKLTDVAKRAGVAKGTLYLYFETKEDLFRATAREALTANLVAVEQSSAAFNGSIVDLVPVLLKRAAGRMGDGRVPGIVRMVLAESRAFPDLARIWHDEVVARILGRLTELVSAAQDRGEVRAGDPGLFAISIVGPMVLGVLFQEVFGSDSLHAPNLDMLATQHAETVLNGLLLRSGGH
;
A
#
# COMPACT_ATOMS: atom_id res chain seq x y z
N MET A 1 18.66 35.11 -19.36
CA MET A 1 18.16 33.97 -20.20
C MET A 1 18.26 32.60 -19.52
N THR A 2 18.15 32.49 -18.19
CA THR A 2 18.44 31.25 -17.43
C THR A 2 17.19 30.54 -16.85
N ASP A 3 16.00 31.11 -17.01
CA ASP A 3 14.77 30.56 -16.36
C ASP A 3 14.03 29.49 -17.17
N THR A 4 14.14 29.53 -18.50
CA THR A 4 13.40 28.61 -19.40
C THR A 4 13.98 27.19 -19.38
N THR A 5 15.28 27.03 -19.20
CA THR A 5 15.97 25.73 -19.21
C THR A 5 15.75 24.97 -17.90
N ALA A 6 15.74 25.68 -16.76
CA ALA A 6 15.44 25.12 -15.45
C ALA A 6 13.96 24.69 -15.35
N LYS A 7 13.01 25.46 -15.90
CA LYS A 7 11.60 25.15 -15.96
C LYS A 7 11.31 23.94 -16.87
N ARG A 8 12.05 23.80 -17.98
CA ARG A 8 11.94 22.66 -18.91
C ARG A 8 12.52 21.37 -18.31
N ARG A 9 13.63 21.45 -17.56
CA ARG A 9 14.24 20.33 -16.85
C ARG A 9 13.34 19.87 -15.68
N ARG A 10 12.80 20.79 -14.87
CA ARG A 10 11.83 20.50 -13.78
C ARG A 10 10.56 19.83 -14.30
N ARG A 11 10.02 20.24 -15.46
CA ARG A 11 8.88 19.59 -16.11
C ARG A 11 9.21 18.19 -16.63
N LYS A 12 10.44 17.92 -17.05
CA LYS A 12 10.86 16.60 -17.53
C LYS A 12 10.99 15.59 -16.38
N ASP A 13 11.47 16.05 -15.23
CA ASP A 13 11.65 15.22 -14.02
C ASP A 13 10.32 14.94 -13.30
N ALA A 14 9.33 15.83 -13.39
CA ALA A 14 8.00 15.65 -12.80
C ALA A 14 7.04 14.79 -13.63
N ARG A 15 7.31 14.56 -14.92
CA ARG A 15 6.40 13.85 -15.84
C ARG A 15 6.12 12.40 -15.50
N PRO A 16 7.07 11.58 -15.00
CA PRO A 16 6.73 10.21 -14.59
C PRO A 16 5.70 10.18 -13.47
N ALA A 17 5.82 11.04 -12.48
CA ALA A 17 4.88 11.12 -11.37
C ALA A 17 3.48 11.57 -11.81
N GLU A 18 3.38 12.53 -12.74
CA GLU A 18 2.11 12.97 -13.33
C GLU A 18 1.42 11.82 -14.09
N ILE A 19 2.20 11.04 -14.86
CA ILE A 19 1.70 9.87 -15.60
C ILE A 19 1.23 8.78 -14.62
N ILE A 20 2.01 8.47 -13.59
CA ILE A 20 1.69 7.44 -12.60
C ILE A 20 0.40 7.82 -11.84
N ASN A 21 0.25 9.07 -11.41
CA ASN A 21 -0.97 9.55 -10.76
C ASN A 21 -2.20 9.43 -11.67
N ALA A 22 -2.07 9.83 -12.94
CA ALA A 22 -3.15 9.68 -13.91
C ALA A 22 -3.47 8.20 -14.19
N ALA A 23 -2.46 7.33 -14.22
CA ALA A 23 -2.63 5.90 -14.39
C ALA A 23 -3.40 5.27 -13.23
N MET A 24 -3.08 5.67 -11.99
CA MET A 24 -3.81 5.20 -10.80
C MET A 24 -5.31 5.47 -10.93
N ASP A 25 -5.70 6.69 -11.29
CA ASP A 25 -7.09 7.07 -11.47
C ASP A 25 -7.75 6.27 -12.61
N VAL A 26 -7.08 6.10 -13.75
CA VAL A 26 -7.60 5.34 -14.90
C VAL A 26 -7.77 3.85 -14.56
N PHE A 27 -6.83 3.25 -13.83
CA PHE A 27 -6.93 1.86 -13.38
C PHE A 27 -8.09 1.66 -12.39
N VAL A 28 -8.29 2.57 -11.46
CA VAL A 28 -9.41 2.52 -10.49
C VAL A 28 -10.75 2.65 -11.20
N GLU A 29 -10.86 3.57 -12.19
CA GLU A 29 -12.12 3.85 -12.90
C GLU A 29 -12.49 2.76 -13.92
N HIS A 30 -11.51 2.23 -14.66
CA HIS A 30 -11.77 1.37 -15.82
C HIS A 30 -11.31 -0.07 -15.65
N GLY A 31 -10.66 -0.41 -14.53
CA GLY A 31 -9.99 -1.68 -14.34
C GLY A 31 -8.72 -1.80 -15.18
N PHE A 32 -7.96 -2.89 -14.99
CA PHE A 32 -6.76 -3.14 -15.79
C PHE A 32 -7.12 -3.47 -17.25
N ALA A 33 -8.14 -4.32 -17.48
CA ALA A 33 -8.57 -4.71 -18.83
C ALA A 33 -9.02 -3.49 -19.66
N GLY A 34 -9.88 -2.64 -19.07
CA GLY A 34 -10.47 -1.48 -19.76
C GLY A 34 -9.54 -0.28 -19.89
N ALA A 35 -8.51 -0.16 -19.05
CA ALA A 35 -7.57 0.95 -19.07
C ALA A 35 -6.77 1.00 -20.39
N LYS A 36 -6.71 2.19 -21.01
CA LYS A 36 -5.93 2.44 -22.22
C LYS A 36 -4.83 3.45 -21.91
N LEU A 37 -3.61 3.21 -22.42
CA LEU A 37 -2.48 4.15 -22.27
C LEU A 37 -2.78 5.52 -22.90
N THR A 38 -3.68 5.59 -23.90
CA THR A 38 -4.17 6.85 -24.47
C THR A 38 -4.96 7.69 -23.47
N ASP A 39 -5.77 7.05 -22.64
CA ASP A 39 -6.59 7.74 -21.64
C ASP A 39 -5.72 8.26 -20.49
N VAL A 40 -4.71 7.48 -20.11
CA VAL A 40 -3.68 7.91 -19.16
C VAL A 40 -2.91 9.13 -19.70
N ALA A 41 -2.44 9.09 -20.94
CA ALA A 41 -1.72 10.21 -21.57
C ALA A 41 -2.58 11.48 -21.60
N LYS A 42 -3.87 11.34 -21.98
CA LYS A 42 -4.83 12.45 -22.00
C LYS A 42 -5.03 13.04 -20.60
N ARG A 43 -5.23 12.19 -19.59
CA ARG A 43 -5.44 12.61 -18.20
C ARG A 43 -4.18 13.26 -17.60
N ALA A 44 -2.99 12.75 -17.91
CA ALA A 44 -1.71 13.31 -17.49
C ALA A 44 -1.33 14.59 -18.26
N GLY A 45 -2.09 14.99 -19.27
CA GLY A 45 -1.78 16.16 -20.11
C GLY A 45 -0.49 16.02 -20.94
N VAL A 46 -0.14 14.78 -21.35
CA VAL A 46 1.06 14.48 -22.14
C VAL A 46 0.69 13.89 -23.50
N ALA A 47 1.57 14.06 -24.49
CA ALA A 47 1.41 13.38 -25.76
C ALA A 47 1.59 11.86 -25.59
N LYS A 48 0.86 11.04 -26.37
CA LYS A 48 0.97 9.58 -26.36
C LYS A 48 2.43 9.10 -26.51
N GLY A 49 3.20 9.69 -27.43
CA GLY A 49 4.62 9.38 -27.60
C GLY A 49 5.47 9.69 -26.37
N THR A 50 5.10 10.70 -25.58
CA THR A 50 5.80 11.01 -24.32
C THR A 50 5.57 9.92 -23.29
N LEU A 51 4.36 9.38 -23.18
CA LEU A 51 4.07 8.28 -22.25
C LEU A 51 4.92 7.04 -22.60
N TYR A 52 4.98 6.68 -23.88
CA TYR A 52 5.75 5.52 -24.34
C TYR A 52 7.28 5.66 -24.16
N LEU A 53 7.81 6.87 -23.95
CA LEU A 53 9.21 7.05 -23.56
C LEU A 53 9.51 6.59 -22.14
N TYR A 54 8.50 6.49 -21.28
CA TYR A 54 8.64 6.10 -19.87
C TYR A 54 8.11 4.70 -19.59
N PHE A 55 7.04 4.29 -20.29
CA PHE A 55 6.33 3.03 -20.04
C PHE A 55 6.00 2.37 -21.39
N GLU A 56 6.65 1.26 -21.68
CA GLU A 56 6.47 0.54 -22.95
C GLU A 56 5.15 -0.23 -22.96
N THR A 57 4.78 -0.81 -21.81
CA THR A 57 3.60 -1.65 -21.66
C THR A 57 2.66 -1.11 -20.56
N LYS A 58 1.43 -1.63 -20.55
CA LYS A 58 0.46 -1.33 -19.49
C LYS A 58 0.90 -1.96 -18.16
N GLU A 59 1.55 -3.10 -18.22
CA GLU A 59 2.15 -3.81 -17.10
C GLU A 59 3.28 -3.01 -16.45
N ASP A 60 4.16 -2.37 -17.24
CA ASP A 60 5.22 -1.50 -16.73
C ASP A 60 4.64 -0.28 -16.00
N LEU A 61 3.61 0.32 -16.59
CA LEU A 61 2.90 1.42 -15.98
C LEU A 61 2.20 0.99 -14.68
N PHE A 62 1.55 -0.19 -14.67
CA PHE A 62 0.94 -0.73 -13.47
C PHE A 62 1.97 -1.03 -12.38
N ARG A 63 3.13 -1.58 -12.73
CA ARG A 63 4.25 -1.80 -11.81
C ARG A 63 4.71 -0.51 -11.14
N ALA A 64 4.87 0.56 -11.91
CA ALA A 64 5.22 1.87 -11.37
C ALA A 64 4.12 2.44 -10.47
N THR A 65 2.85 2.24 -10.84
CA THR A 65 1.68 2.64 -10.03
C THR A 65 1.63 1.88 -8.70
N ALA A 66 1.89 0.58 -8.71
CA ALA A 66 1.96 -0.25 -7.51
C ALA A 66 3.09 0.19 -6.57
N ARG A 67 4.27 0.50 -7.12
CA ARG A 67 5.40 1.05 -6.35
C ARG A 67 5.06 2.39 -5.70
N GLU A 68 4.41 3.28 -6.43
CA GLU A 68 4.01 4.60 -5.90
C GLU A 68 2.99 4.45 -4.77
N ALA A 69 2.01 3.56 -4.93
CA ALA A 69 1.03 3.26 -3.89
C ALA A 69 1.70 2.79 -2.57
N LEU A 70 2.83 2.09 -2.68
CA LEU A 70 3.58 1.58 -1.53
C LEU A 70 4.57 2.60 -0.94
N THR A 71 5.24 3.40 -1.77
CA THR A 71 6.40 4.23 -1.36
C THR A 71 6.12 5.08 -0.15
N ALA A 72 4.97 5.76 -0.12
CA ALA A 72 4.60 6.58 1.03
C ALA A 72 4.34 5.77 2.32
N ASN A 73 3.95 4.50 2.21
CA ASN A 73 3.79 3.60 3.35
C ASN A 73 5.13 3.11 3.88
N LEU A 74 6.06 2.69 3.01
CA LEU A 74 7.39 2.24 3.42
C LEU A 74 8.19 3.34 4.09
N VAL A 75 8.24 4.53 3.51
CA VAL A 75 8.90 5.70 4.13
C VAL A 75 8.33 5.97 5.52
N ALA A 76 7.01 5.88 5.68
CA ALA A 76 6.38 6.06 6.98
C ALA A 76 6.74 4.96 7.99
N VAL A 77 6.84 3.70 7.54
CA VAL A 77 7.30 2.58 8.39
C VAL A 77 8.74 2.78 8.84
N GLU A 78 9.64 3.13 7.91
CA GLU A 78 11.06 3.37 8.21
C GLU A 78 11.25 4.52 9.20
N GLN A 79 10.59 5.65 8.96
CA GLN A 79 10.64 6.80 9.87
C GLN A 79 10.10 6.47 11.26
N SER A 80 8.99 5.73 11.34
CA SER A 80 8.41 5.34 12.62
C SER A 80 9.27 4.31 13.34
N SER A 81 9.83 3.33 12.64
CA SER A 81 10.75 2.34 13.21
C SER A 81 11.98 3.00 13.83
N ALA A 82 12.56 4.00 13.15
CA ALA A 82 13.69 4.76 13.68
C ALA A 82 13.29 5.61 14.91
N ALA A 83 12.10 6.22 14.90
CA ALA A 83 11.63 7.09 15.98
C ALA A 83 11.33 6.32 17.29
N PHE A 84 10.89 5.06 17.18
CA PHE A 84 10.49 4.24 18.35
C PHE A 84 11.54 3.19 18.75
N ASN A 85 12.80 3.32 18.29
CA ASN A 85 13.86 2.33 18.55
C ASN A 85 13.43 0.88 18.20
N GLY A 86 12.46 0.74 17.29
CA GLY A 86 11.95 -0.55 16.82
C GLY A 86 11.00 -1.28 17.78
N SER A 87 10.54 -0.67 18.89
CA SER A 87 9.54 -1.30 19.77
C SER A 87 8.26 -1.60 19.01
N ILE A 88 7.82 -2.86 19.05
CA ILE A 88 6.61 -3.30 18.33
C ILE A 88 5.35 -2.73 18.97
N VAL A 89 5.39 -2.47 20.27
CA VAL A 89 4.25 -1.92 21.04
C VAL A 89 3.90 -0.52 20.55
N ASP A 90 4.91 0.30 20.31
CA ASP A 90 4.72 1.66 19.85
C ASP A 90 4.48 1.73 18.32
N LEU A 91 5.10 0.82 17.58
CA LEU A 91 5.10 0.83 16.13
C LEU A 91 3.78 0.35 15.52
N VAL A 92 3.21 -0.77 16.01
CA VAL A 92 1.99 -1.38 15.45
C VAL A 92 0.80 -0.42 15.44
N PRO A 93 0.46 0.30 16.52
CA PRO A 93 -0.65 1.26 16.50
C PRO A 93 -0.46 2.38 15.46
N VAL A 94 0.76 2.89 15.34
CA VAL A 94 1.08 3.95 14.37
C VAL A 94 0.95 3.44 12.93
N LEU A 95 1.42 2.23 12.65
CA LEU A 95 1.33 1.63 11.32
C LEU A 95 -0.12 1.39 10.90
N LEU A 96 -0.93 0.79 11.79
CA LEU A 96 -2.33 0.48 11.51
C LEU A 96 -3.15 1.76 11.33
N LYS A 97 -2.93 2.78 12.16
CA LYS A 97 -3.62 4.08 12.02
C LYS A 97 -3.25 4.79 10.72
N ARG A 98 -1.99 4.76 10.31
CA ARG A 98 -1.57 5.31 9.01
C ARG A 98 -2.16 4.54 7.84
N ALA A 99 -2.21 3.21 7.94
CA ALA A 99 -2.87 2.37 6.93
C ALA A 99 -4.35 2.75 6.78
N ALA A 100 -5.08 2.90 7.90
CA ALA A 100 -6.48 3.33 7.89
C ALA A 100 -6.68 4.68 7.17
N GLY A 101 -5.87 5.70 7.49
CA GLY A 101 -5.96 7.02 6.87
C GLY A 101 -5.72 7.00 5.34
N ARG A 102 -4.82 6.15 4.86
CA ARG A 102 -4.54 6.03 3.41
C ARG A 102 -5.59 5.21 2.66
N MET A 103 -6.24 4.30 3.35
CA MET A 103 -7.31 3.50 2.76
C MET A 103 -8.61 4.30 2.58
N GLY A 104 -8.72 5.48 3.23
CA GLY A 104 -9.87 6.36 3.10
C GLY A 104 -9.91 7.17 1.80
N ASP A 105 -8.80 7.24 1.00
CA ASP A 105 -8.77 8.04 -0.24
C ASP A 105 -9.32 7.31 -1.48
N GLY A 106 -9.70 6.04 -1.35
CA GLY A 106 -10.32 5.22 -2.40
C GLY A 106 -9.37 4.72 -3.49
N ARG A 107 -8.16 5.27 -3.62
CA ARG A 107 -7.22 4.89 -4.69
C ARG A 107 -6.58 3.53 -4.43
N VAL A 108 -5.99 3.34 -3.26
CA VAL A 108 -5.37 2.06 -2.89
C VAL A 108 -6.43 0.94 -2.81
N PRO A 109 -7.58 1.13 -2.14
CA PRO A 109 -8.68 0.17 -2.17
C PRO A 109 -9.13 -0.21 -3.58
N GLY A 110 -9.32 0.77 -4.47
CA GLY A 110 -9.70 0.54 -5.85
C GLY A 110 -8.70 -0.32 -6.63
N ILE A 111 -7.38 -0.12 -6.42
CA ILE A 111 -6.34 -0.97 -7.01
C ILE A 111 -6.42 -2.39 -6.45
N VAL A 112 -6.57 -2.56 -5.12
CA VAL A 112 -6.70 -3.88 -4.50
C VAL A 112 -7.91 -4.64 -5.08
N ARG A 113 -9.06 -3.99 -5.17
CA ARG A 113 -10.28 -4.53 -5.79
C ARG A 113 -10.03 -4.96 -7.23
N MET A 114 -9.39 -4.12 -8.03
CA MET A 114 -9.06 -4.42 -9.43
C MET A 114 -8.15 -5.65 -9.53
N VAL A 115 -7.09 -5.73 -8.74
CA VAL A 115 -6.17 -6.89 -8.72
C VAL A 115 -6.93 -8.17 -8.39
N LEU A 116 -7.78 -8.16 -7.36
CA LEU A 116 -8.57 -9.33 -6.98
C LEU A 116 -9.57 -9.75 -8.06
N ALA A 117 -10.23 -8.80 -8.70
CA ALA A 117 -11.23 -9.08 -9.72
C ALA A 117 -10.60 -9.62 -11.03
N GLU A 118 -9.44 -9.11 -11.43
CA GLU A 118 -8.87 -9.34 -12.75
C GLU A 118 -7.65 -10.29 -12.77
N SER A 119 -7.12 -10.67 -11.62
CA SER A 119 -5.91 -11.52 -11.51
C SER A 119 -6.02 -12.88 -12.21
N ARG A 120 -7.23 -13.43 -12.33
CA ARG A 120 -7.46 -14.68 -13.07
C ARG A 120 -7.27 -14.51 -14.59
N ALA A 121 -7.68 -13.37 -15.13
CA ALA A 121 -7.53 -13.04 -16.55
C ALA A 121 -6.13 -12.51 -16.85
N PHE A 122 -5.51 -11.84 -15.91
CA PHE A 122 -4.19 -11.22 -16.01
C PHE A 122 -3.29 -11.67 -14.85
N PRO A 123 -2.70 -12.88 -14.90
CA PRO A 123 -1.87 -13.41 -13.80
C PRO A 123 -0.67 -12.52 -13.45
N ASP A 124 -0.11 -11.81 -14.42
CA ASP A 124 0.99 -10.85 -14.21
C ASP A 124 0.60 -9.69 -13.30
N LEU A 125 -0.67 -9.30 -13.29
CA LEU A 125 -1.20 -8.27 -12.42
C LEU A 125 -1.05 -8.67 -10.94
N ALA A 126 -1.46 -9.89 -10.60
CA ALA A 126 -1.31 -10.42 -9.24
C ALA A 126 0.16 -10.54 -8.84
N ARG A 127 1.02 -11.03 -9.75
CA ARG A 127 2.46 -11.15 -9.51
C ARG A 127 3.11 -9.79 -9.28
N ILE A 128 2.82 -8.79 -10.12
CA ILE A 128 3.34 -7.44 -9.93
C ILE A 128 2.91 -6.86 -8.58
N TRP A 129 1.63 -6.99 -8.23
CA TRP A 129 1.12 -6.50 -6.97
C TRP A 129 1.76 -7.22 -5.77
N HIS A 130 1.89 -8.55 -5.85
CA HIS A 130 2.59 -9.33 -4.84
C HIS A 130 4.02 -8.84 -4.64
N ASP A 131 4.82 -8.77 -5.71
CA ASP A 131 6.25 -8.48 -5.63
C ASP A 131 6.52 -7.02 -5.22
N GLU A 132 5.72 -6.08 -5.73
CA GLU A 132 5.95 -4.65 -5.48
C GLU A 132 5.31 -4.15 -4.19
N VAL A 133 4.27 -4.81 -3.68
CA VAL A 133 3.51 -4.33 -2.51
C VAL A 133 3.49 -5.36 -1.38
N VAL A 134 2.87 -6.53 -1.63
CA VAL A 134 2.57 -7.50 -0.56
C VAL A 134 3.85 -8.05 0.08
N ALA A 135 4.78 -8.53 -0.75
CA ALA A 135 6.04 -9.12 -0.28
C ALA A 135 6.91 -8.10 0.49
N ARG A 136 6.90 -6.84 0.06
CA ARG A 136 7.67 -5.78 0.74
C ARG A 136 7.07 -5.41 2.09
N ILE A 137 5.74 -5.27 2.17
CA ILE A 137 5.05 -4.97 3.45
C ILE A 137 5.24 -6.13 4.42
N LEU A 138 4.91 -7.36 3.99
CA LEU A 138 5.00 -8.53 4.85
C LEU A 138 6.45 -8.83 5.23
N GLY A 139 7.39 -8.73 4.29
CA GLY A 139 8.82 -8.90 4.56
C GLY A 139 9.30 -7.95 5.65
N ARG A 140 8.98 -6.66 5.53
CA ARG A 140 9.38 -5.66 6.53
C ARG A 140 8.75 -5.90 7.89
N LEU A 141 7.46 -6.25 7.94
CA LEU A 141 6.79 -6.58 9.20
C LEU A 141 7.36 -7.87 9.82
N THR A 142 7.67 -8.87 9.01
CA THR A 142 8.32 -10.11 9.47
C THR A 142 9.68 -9.82 10.14
N GLU A 143 10.52 -8.98 9.52
CA GLU A 143 11.79 -8.53 10.11
C GLU A 143 11.58 -7.81 11.45
N LEU A 144 10.61 -6.90 11.54
CA LEU A 144 10.29 -6.15 12.75
C LEU A 144 9.81 -7.08 13.88
N VAL A 145 8.95 -8.04 13.55
CA VAL A 145 8.47 -9.05 14.53
C VAL A 145 9.60 -9.95 14.99
N SER A 146 10.45 -10.44 14.07
CA SER A 146 11.61 -11.27 14.42
C SER A 146 12.57 -10.53 15.35
N ALA A 147 12.90 -9.27 15.04
CA ALA A 147 13.75 -8.46 15.90
C ALA A 147 13.11 -8.20 17.28
N ALA A 148 11.78 -8.07 17.37
CA ALA A 148 11.07 -7.94 18.63
C ALA A 148 11.05 -9.26 19.44
N GLN A 149 11.04 -10.41 18.78
CA GLN A 149 11.23 -11.71 19.44
C GLN A 149 12.64 -11.85 20.00
N ASP A 150 13.67 -11.45 19.27
CA ASP A 150 15.06 -11.47 19.72
C ASP A 150 15.28 -10.58 20.96
N ARG A 151 14.53 -9.49 21.08
CA ARG A 151 14.53 -8.62 22.28
C ARG A 151 13.64 -9.11 23.42
N GLY A 152 12.89 -10.19 23.22
CA GLY A 152 11.96 -10.71 24.22
C GLY A 152 10.68 -9.89 24.39
N GLU A 153 10.33 -9.03 23.44
CA GLU A 153 9.06 -8.29 23.45
C GLU A 153 7.89 -9.16 22.98
N VAL A 154 8.12 -9.98 21.96
CA VAL A 154 7.13 -10.83 21.31
C VAL A 154 7.37 -12.29 21.65
N ARG A 155 6.29 -13.02 21.92
CA ARG A 155 6.33 -14.46 22.19
C ARG A 155 6.86 -15.25 20.98
N ALA A 156 7.35 -16.47 21.24
CA ALA A 156 7.75 -17.41 20.20
C ALA A 156 6.58 -17.73 19.25
N GLY A 157 6.90 -17.91 17.97
CA GLY A 157 5.97 -18.20 16.89
C GLY A 157 6.56 -17.81 15.55
N ASP A 158 5.86 -18.09 14.46
CA ASP A 158 6.27 -17.71 13.12
C ASP A 158 6.09 -16.19 12.91
N PRO A 159 7.18 -15.44 12.65
CA PRO A 159 7.09 -13.98 12.48
C PRO A 159 6.26 -13.58 11.27
N GLY A 160 6.25 -14.39 10.20
CA GLY A 160 5.46 -14.14 8.99
C GLY A 160 3.96 -14.26 9.25
N LEU A 161 3.54 -15.26 10.05
CA LEU A 161 2.14 -15.40 10.47
C LEU A 161 1.70 -14.27 11.39
N PHE A 162 2.58 -13.79 12.25
CA PHE A 162 2.29 -12.58 13.04
C PHE A 162 2.18 -11.34 12.15
N ALA A 163 3.02 -11.17 11.15
CA ALA A 163 2.93 -10.08 10.18
C ALA A 163 1.57 -10.10 9.43
N ILE A 164 1.12 -11.27 8.97
CA ILE A 164 -0.20 -11.44 8.36
C ILE A 164 -1.32 -11.10 9.35
N SER A 165 -1.19 -11.52 10.62
CA SER A 165 -2.18 -11.22 11.66
C SER A 165 -2.28 -9.72 11.95
N ILE A 166 -1.18 -8.97 11.84
CA ILE A 166 -1.15 -7.51 12.03
C ILE A 166 -1.93 -6.81 10.91
N VAL A 167 -1.74 -7.19 9.64
CA VAL A 167 -2.35 -6.44 8.52
C VAL A 167 -3.71 -6.98 8.08
N GLY A 168 -4.00 -8.26 8.34
CA GLY A 168 -5.15 -8.96 7.79
C GLY A 168 -6.50 -8.28 8.04
N PRO A 169 -6.87 -7.90 9.26
CA PRO A 169 -8.13 -7.23 9.55
C PRO A 169 -8.30 -5.89 8.83
N MET A 170 -7.21 -5.12 8.63
CA MET A 170 -7.27 -3.87 7.87
C MET A 170 -7.59 -4.13 6.40
N VAL A 171 -6.94 -5.13 5.80
CA VAL A 171 -7.23 -5.54 4.42
C VAL A 171 -8.68 -6.01 4.28
N LEU A 172 -9.17 -6.83 5.22
CA LEU A 172 -10.55 -7.28 5.24
C LEU A 172 -11.53 -6.12 5.36
N GLY A 173 -11.26 -5.16 6.26
CA GLY A 173 -12.10 -3.98 6.45
C GLY A 173 -12.22 -3.14 5.18
N VAL A 174 -11.11 -2.95 4.46
CA VAL A 174 -11.09 -2.25 3.18
C VAL A 174 -11.90 -3.00 2.12
N LEU A 175 -11.67 -4.30 1.97
CA LEU A 175 -12.40 -5.12 1.01
C LEU A 175 -13.90 -5.13 1.30
N PHE A 176 -14.29 -5.13 2.58
CA PHE A 176 -15.68 -5.03 2.96
C PHE A 176 -16.32 -3.72 2.47
N GLN A 177 -15.65 -2.58 2.71
CA GLN A 177 -16.12 -1.28 2.24
C GLN A 177 -16.18 -1.18 0.71
N GLU A 178 -15.18 -1.73 0.01
CA GLU A 178 -15.13 -1.74 -1.46
C GLU A 178 -16.25 -2.61 -2.10
N VAL A 179 -16.64 -3.68 -1.46
CA VAL A 179 -17.65 -4.61 -1.99
C VAL A 179 -19.07 -4.20 -1.59
N PHE A 180 -19.25 -3.78 -0.34
CA PHE A 180 -20.58 -3.56 0.23
C PHE A 180 -20.93 -2.08 0.46
N GLY A 181 -19.95 -1.18 0.28
CA GLY A 181 -20.09 0.25 0.58
C GLY A 181 -19.70 0.59 2.03
N SER A 182 -19.19 1.81 2.22
CA SER A 182 -18.77 2.31 3.54
C SER A 182 -19.95 2.63 4.47
N ASP A 183 -21.15 2.79 3.91
CA ASP A 183 -22.43 3.03 4.60
C ASP A 183 -23.23 1.75 4.85
N SER A 184 -22.69 0.60 4.42
CA SER A 184 -23.33 -0.71 4.65
C SER A 184 -23.42 -1.04 6.14
N LEU A 185 -24.48 -1.76 6.51
CA LEU A 185 -24.60 -2.36 7.84
C LEU A 185 -23.39 -3.27 8.11
N HIS A 186 -22.72 -3.09 9.23
CA HIS A 186 -21.47 -3.76 9.61
C HIS A 186 -20.21 -3.29 8.86
N ALA A 187 -20.27 -2.25 8.01
CA ALA A 187 -19.07 -1.66 7.46
C ALA A 187 -18.16 -1.13 8.59
N PRO A 188 -16.91 -1.62 8.71
CA PRO A 188 -16.05 -1.17 9.80
C PRO A 188 -15.62 0.28 9.56
N ASN A 189 -15.66 1.11 10.62
CA ASN A 189 -14.88 2.33 10.61
C ASN A 189 -13.39 1.96 10.70
N LEU A 190 -12.61 2.30 9.68
CA LEU A 190 -11.21 1.86 9.57
C LEU A 190 -10.31 2.43 10.67
N ASP A 191 -10.56 3.67 11.15
CA ASP A 191 -9.79 4.24 12.25
C ASP A 191 -10.08 3.54 13.59
N MET A 192 -11.35 3.23 13.85
CA MET A 192 -11.74 2.45 15.03
C MET A 192 -11.21 1.02 14.95
N LEU A 193 -11.29 0.40 13.76
CA LEU A 193 -10.73 -0.92 13.51
C LEU A 193 -9.22 -0.94 13.77
N ALA A 194 -8.49 0.04 13.25
CA ALA A 194 -7.04 0.15 13.46
C ALA A 194 -6.68 0.25 14.95
N THR A 195 -7.42 1.06 15.71
CA THR A 195 -7.19 1.25 17.14
C THR A 195 -7.47 -0.03 17.93
N GLN A 196 -8.67 -0.59 17.76
CA GLN A 196 -9.06 -1.80 18.50
C GLN A 196 -8.23 -3.02 18.11
N HIS A 197 -7.90 -3.14 16.81
CA HIS A 197 -7.09 -4.25 16.33
C HIS A 197 -5.64 -4.15 16.84
N ALA A 198 -5.05 -2.95 16.93
CA ALA A 198 -3.72 -2.77 17.52
C ALA A 198 -3.67 -3.35 18.95
N GLU A 199 -4.64 -3.01 19.80
CA GLU A 199 -4.74 -3.55 21.15
C GLU A 199 -4.90 -5.07 21.13
N THR A 200 -5.80 -5.60 20.31
CA THR A 200 -6.10 -7.02 20.21
C THR A 200 -4.87 -7.84 19.77
N VAL A 201 -4.18 -7.39 18.72
CA VAL A 201 -3.03 -8.12 18.19
C VAL A 201 -1.84 -8.02 19.14
N LEU A 202 -1.59 -6.88 19.75
CA LEU A 202 -0.50 -6.72 20.74
C LEU A 202 -0.73 -7.59 21.97
N ASN A 203 -1.94 -7.67 22.51
CA ASN A 203 -2.26 -8.57 23.62
C ASN A 203 -2.05 -10.06 23.29
N GLY A 204 -2.16 -10.43 22.01
CA GLY A 204 -1.85 -11.78 21.52
C GLY A 204 -0.38 -12.03 21.21
N LEU A 205 0.40 -10.98 20.92
CA LEU A 205 1.80 -11.05 20.52
C LEU A 205 2.76 -10.94 21.70
N LEU A 206 2.46 -10.07 22.67
CA LEU A 206 3.38 -9.77 23.75
C LEU A 206 3.58 -10.97 24.68
N LEU A 207 4.79 -11.11 25.21
CA LEU A 207 5.04 -12.02 26.33
C LEU A 207 4.17 -11.59 27.51
N ARG A 208 3.33 -12.51 27.99
CA ARG A 208 2.63 -12.29 29.25
C ARG A 208 3.67 -12.29 30.36
N SER A 209 3.81 -11.17 31.05
CA SER A 209 4.54 -11.11 32.32
C SER A 209 3.92 -12.20 33.20
N GLY A 210 4.70 -13.23 33.54
CA GLY A 210 4.20 -14.41 34.23
C GLY A 210 3.41 -14.02 35.47
N GLY A 211 2.11 -14.29 35.43
CA GLY A 211 1.32 -14.36 36.67
C GLY A 211 1.74 -15.63 37.40
N HIS A 212 2.45 -15.46 38.48
CA HIS A 212 2.57 -16.47 39.54
C HIS A 212 1.30 -16.46 40.35
#